data_0bc202a1e40181e925d7a3fd7549963c
#
_entry.id   0bc202a1e40181e925d7a3fd7549963c
#
_cell.length_a   1.000
_cell.length_b   1.000
_cell.length_c   1.000
_cell.angle_alpha   90.00
_cell.angle_beta   90.00
_cell.angle_gamma   90.00
#
_symmetry.space_group_name_H-M   'P 1'
#
loop_
_entity.id
_entity.type
_entity.pdbx_description
1 polymer ?
#
loop_
_entity_poly.entity_id
_entity_poly.type
_entity_poly.pdbx_seq_one_letter_code
_entity_poly.pdbx_strand_id
1 'polypeptide(L)'
;AGGLAQKGFKVGIVDADIYGPSMPTMFDLVGERPKMIEVDGVSKIEPILSQGVKVLSIGFFTDKENAVVWRGPMASKALLQMFNDAHWGELDYLFVDLPPGTGDIHLSLIQSIPLDGVVIVSTPQEVALADARRGVNMFKMDNVKVPIIGLIENMSWFTPA
;
A
#
# COMPACT_ATOMS: atom_id res chain seq x y z
N ALA A 1 -7.81 4.44 -5.71
CA ALA A 1 -8.38 3.10 -5.92
C ALA A 1 -9.89 3.18 -6.16
N GLY A 2 -10.70 3.61 -5.16
CA GLY A 2 -12.17 3.62 -5.27
C GLY A 2 -12.73 4.37 -6.47
N GLY A 3 -12.21 5.56 -6.78
CA GLY A 3 -12.67 6.33 -7.94
C GLY A 3 -12.42 5.66 -9.30
N LEU A 4 -11.38 4.83 -9.42
CA LEU A 4 -11.15 4.03 -10.62
C LEU A 4 -12.09 2.82 -10.67
N ALA A 5 -12.35 2.17 -9.54
CA ALA A 5 -13.33 1.09 -9.46
C ALA A 5 -14.74 1.57 -9.86
N GLN A 6 -15.15 2.77 -9.42
CA GLN A 6 -16.42 3.38 -9.84
C GLN A 6 -16.50 3.67 -11.36
N LYS A 7 -15.36 3.84 -12.03
CA LYS A 7 -15.28 3.98 -13.49
C LYS A 7 -15.23 2.65 -14.23
N GLY A 8 -15.34 1.53 -13.54
CA GLY A 8 -15.38 0.18 -14.09
C GLY A 8 -14.02 -0.50 -14.27
N PHE A 9 -12.93 0.08 -13.79
CA PHE A 9 -11.62 -0.56 -13.81
C PHE A 9 -11.50 -1.64 -12.73
N LYS A 10 -10.76 -2.71 -13.03
CA LYS A 10 -10.37 -3.75 -12.09
C LYS A 10 -9.21 -3.24 -11.24
N VAL A 11 -9.47 -2.99 -9.96
CA VAL A 11 -8.51 -2.30 -9.08
C VAL A 11 -8.19 -3.14 -7.86
N GLY A 12 -6.90 -3.21 -7.54
CA GLY A 12 -6.39 -3.74 -6.28
C GLY A 12 -5.68 -2.67 -5.45
N ILE A 13 -5.61 -2.88 -4.14
CA ILE A 13 -4.81 -2.09 -3.22
C ILE A 13 -4.10 -2.96 -2.20
N VAL A 14 -2.82 -2.73 -2.02
CA VAL A 14 -1.97 -3.31 -0.96
C VAL A 14 -1.69 -2.22 0.06
N ASP A 15 -2.12 -2.44 1.29
CA ASP A 15 -1.76 -1.61 2.44
C ASP A 15 -0.52 -2.20 3.11
N ALA A 16 0.58 -1.51 2.94
CA ALA A 16 1.89 -1.90 3.46
C ALA A 16 2.30 -1.13 4.72
N ASP A 17 1.40 -0.34 5.31
CA ASP A 17 1.68 0.39 6.54
C ASP A 17 1.64 -0.53 7.76
N ILE A 18 2.82 -1.03 8.15
CA ILE A 18 2.98 -1.93 9.30
C ILE A 18 2.78 -1.25 10.65
N TYR A 19 2.82 0.07 10.72
CA TYR A 19 2.70 0.84 11.96
C TYR A 19 1.28 1.30 12.24
N GLY A 20 0.48 1.48 11.19
CA GLY A 20 -0.87 1.96 11.30
C GLY A 20 -1.75 1.57 10.11
N PRO A 21 -1.95 0.26 9.85
CA PRO A 21 -2.73 -0.17 8.70
C PRO A 21 -4.14 0.39 8.75
N SER A 22 -4.50 1.20 7.78
CA SER A 22 -5.76 1.95 7.73
C SER A 22 -6.80 1.37 6.79
N MET A 23 -6.39 0.59 5.80
CA MET A 23 -7.31 0.05 4.80
C MET A 23 -8.41 -0.84 5.38
N PRO A 24 -8.18 -1.69 6.40
CA PRO A 24 -9.26 -2.43 7.03
C PRO A 24 -10.39 -1.52 7.55
N THR A 25 -10.05 -0.38 8.12
CA THR A 25 -11.04 0.60 8.60
C THR A 25 -11.71 1.34 7.45
N MET A 26 -10.94 1.79 6.45
CA MET A 26 -11.46 2.57 5.33
C MET A 26 -12.38 1.78 4.41
N PHE A 27 -12.19 0.48 4.31
CA PHE A 27 -13.01 -0.42 3.49
C PHE A 27 -14.05 -1.23 4.29
N ASP A 28 -14.24 -0.92 5.57
CA ASP A 28 -15.16 -1.63 6.49
C ASP A 28 -14.86 -3.14 6.57
N LEU A 29 -13.58 -3.46 6.71
CA LEU A 29 -13.06 -4.83 6.75
C LEU A 29 -12.37 -5.15 8.08
N VAL A 30 -12.68 -4.41 9.14
CA VAL A 30 -12.08 -4.63 10.47
C VAL A 30 -12.53 -5.98 11.02
N GLY A 31 -11.55 -6.84 11.32
CA GLY A 31 -11.82 -8.21 11.80
C GLY A 31 -11.98 -9.26 10.69
N GLU A 32 -12.05 -8.82 9.44
CA GLU A 32 -12.02 -9.74 8.31
C GLU A 32 -10.60 -10.32 8.11
N ARG A 33 -10.55 -11.53 7.56
CA ARG A 33 -9.30 -12.20 7.21
C ARG A 33 -9.35 -12.72 5.78
N PRO A 34 -8.32 -12.51 4.96
CA PRO A 34 -8.24 -13.07 3.63
C PRO A 34 -8.22 -14.61 3.70
N LYS A 35 -8.86 -15.23 2.73
CA LYS A 35 -8.87 -16.68 2.60
C LYS A 35 -7.63 -17.17 1.89
N MET A 36 -7.21 -18.39 2.22
CA MET A 36 -6.25 -19.13 1.41
C MET A 36 -7.03 -19.96 0.39
N ILE A 37 -6.62 -19.85 -0.86
CA ILE A 37 -7.18 -20.62 -1.98
C ILE A 37 -6.07 -21.40 -2.66
N GLU A 38 -6.41 -22.47 -3.36
CA GLU A 38 -5.48 -23.22 -4.17
C GLU A 38 -5.65 -22.83 -5.64
N VAL A 39 -4.56 -22.39 -6.26
CA VAL A 39 -4.51 -22.01 -7.66
C VAL A 39 -3.35 -22.79 -8.30
N ASP A 40 -3.65 -23.64 -9.27
CA ASP A 40 -2.67 -24.49 -9.95
C ASP A 40 -1.78 -25.32 -9.00
N GLY A 41 -2.36 -25.82 -7.91
CA GLY A 41 -1.64 -26.61 -6.89
C GLY A 41 -0.79 -25.78 -5.93
N VAL A 42 -0.89 -24.45 -5.98
CA VAL A 42 -0.17 -23.51 -5.10
C VAL A 42 -1.16 -22.77 -4.21
N SER A 43 -0.87 -22.74 -2.91
CA SER A 43 -1.67 -21.96 -1.95
C SER A 43 -1.43 -20.46 -2.15
N LYS A 44 -2.51 -19.71 -2.38
CA LYS A 44 -2.50 -18.27 -2.61
C LYS A 44 -3.42 -17.55 -1.63
N ILE A 45 -3.12 -16.29 -1.36
CA ILE A 45 -3.96 -15.41 -0.56
C ILE A 45 -5.00 -14.77 -1.48
N GLU A 46 -6.28 -14.93 -1.18
CA GLU A 46 -7.36 -14.26 -1.90
C GLU A 46 -7.61 -12.87 -1.29
N PRO A 47 -7.32 -11.77 -2.01
CA PRO A 47 -7.64 -10.43 -1.54
C PRO A 47 -9.15 -10.25 -1.31
N ILE A 48 -9.51 -9.49 -0.28
CA ILE A 48 -10.91 -9.26 0.06
C ILE A 48 -11.50 -8.23 -0.88
N LEU A 49 -12.63 -8.55 -1.52
CA LEU A 49 -13.34 -7.60 -2.36
C LEU A 49 -14.25 -6.71 -1.52
N SER A 50 -14.01 -5.41 -1.52
CA SER A 50 -14.87 -4.41 -0.88
C SER A 50 -15.00 -3.18 -1.78
N GLN A 51 -16.21 -2.67 -1.94
CA GLN A 51 -16.53 -1.47 -2.74
C GLN A 51 -15.95 -1.51 -4.18
N GLY A 52 -15.88 -2.70 -4.78
CA GLY A 52 -15.32 -2.90 -6.12
C GLY A 52 -13.79 -2.90 -6.18
N VAL A 53 -13.09 -2.85 -5.06
CA VAL A 53 -11.64 -2.91 -4.95
C VAL A 53 -11.21 -4.20 -4.26
N LYS A 54 -10.21 -4.89 -4.80
CA LYS A 54 -9.54 -6.00 -4.13
C LYS A 54 -8.54 -5.44 -3.11
N VAL A 55 -8.77 -5.72 -1.83
CA VAL A 55 -7.99 -5.16 -0.71
C VAL A 55 -7.16 -6.24 -0.05
N LEU A 56 -5.89 -5.97 0.14
CA LEU A 56 -5.00 -6.76 0.97
C LEU A 56 -4.20 -5.83 1.87
N SER A 57 -4.29 -6.03 3.18
CA SER A 57 -3.61 -5.21 4.17
C SER A 57 -2.77 -6.08 5.10
N ILE A 58 -1.60 -5.58 5.48
CA ILE A 58 -0.79 -6.19 6.54
C ILE A 58 -1.59 -6.26 7.86
N GLY A 59 -2.55 -5.36 8.04
CA GLY A 59 -3.44 -5.33 9.19
C GLY A 59 -4.35 -6.56 9.33
N PHE A 60 -4.57 -7.31 8.26
CA PHE A 60 -5.33 -8.57 8.33
C PHE A 60 -4.55 -9.72 8.99
N PHE A 61 -3.22 -9.58 9.09
CA PHE A 61 -2.31 -10.58 9.65
C PHE A 61 -1.77 -10.21 11.03
N THR A 62 -2.16 -9.04 11.53
CA THR A 62 -1.78 -8.57 12.87
C THR A 62 -2.93 -8.79 13.83
N ASP A 63 -2.71 -9.61 14.88
CA ASP A 63 -3.66 -9.70 15.98
C ASP A 63 -3.50 -8.49 16.88
N LYS A 64 -4.61 -7.80 17.17
CA LYS A 64 -4.64 -6.65 18.10
C LYS A 64 -4.14 -7.01 19.51
N GLU A 65 -4.25 -8.28 19.89
CA GLU A 65 -3.83 -8.79 21.21
C GLU A 65 -2.38 -9.22 21.25
N ASN A 66 -1.80 -9.61 20.13
CA ASN A 66 -0.39 -9.91 19.98
C ASN A 66 0.23 -8.84 19.07
N ALA A 67 0.68 -7.76 19.67
CA ALA A 67 1.52 -6.80 18.97
C ALA A 67 2.81 -7.51 18.51
N VAL A 68 2.73 -8.15 17.36
CA VAL A 68 3.94 -8.65 16.69
C VAL A 68 4.79 -7.43 16.42
N VAL A 69 5.88 -7.30 17.15
CA VAL A 69 6.86 -6.25 16.92
C VAL A 69 7.52 -6.55 15.57
N TRP A 70 6.96 -6.01 14.50
CA TRP A 70 7.54 -6.11 13.18
C TRP A 70 8.88 -5.37 13.18
N ARG A 71 9.97 -6.11 13.24
CA ARG A 71 11.32 -5.54 13.09
C ARG A 71 11.66 -5.51 11.60
N GLY A 72 12.29 -4.42 11.15
CA GLY A 72 12.59 -4.09 9.75
C GLY A 72 12.67 -5.26 8.74
N PRO A 73 13.64 -6.18 8.84
CA PRO A 73 13.77 -7.27 7.86
C PRO A 73 12.58 -8.25 7.84
N MET A 74 11.93 -8.48 8.99
CA MET A 74 10.76 -9.37 9.07
C MET A 74 9.54 -8.71 8.41
N ALA A 75 9.37 -7.42 8.61
CA ALA A 75 8.29 -6.65 8.00
C ALA A 75 8.41 -6.63 6.47
N SER A 76 9.59 -6.34 5.95
CA SER A 76 9.84 -6.36 4.51
C SER A 76 9.57 -7.73 3.90
N LYS A 77 10.01 -8.80 4.55
CA LYS A 77 9.77 -10.17 4.09
C LYS A 77 8.28 -10.50 4.07
N ALA A 78 7.54 -10.16 5.13
CA ALA A 78 6.11 -10.42 5.22
C ALA A 78 5.33 -9.64 4.15
N LEU A 79 5.66 -8.37 3.92
CA LEU A 79 5.05 -7.54 2.89
C LEU A 79 5.32 -8.09 1.49
N LEU A 80 6.56 -8.49 1.19
CA LEU A 80 6.91 -9.09 -0.09
C LEU A 80 6.21 -10.43 -0.29
N GLN A 81 6.12 -11.25 0.74
CA GLN A 81 5.39 -12.51 0.68
C GLN A 81 3.90 -12.24 0.42
N MET A 82 3.28 -11.33 1.17
CA MET A 82 1.90 -10.93 0.96
C MET A 82 1.65 -10.46 -0.48
N PHE A 83 2.57 -9.69 -1.05
CA PHE A 83 2.47 -9.21 -2.43
C PHE A 83 2.56 -10.35 -3.45
N ASN A 84 3.54 -11.25 -3.30
CA ASN A 84 3.83 -12.35 -4.23
C ASN A 84 2.83 -13.50 -4.15
N ASP A 85 2.31 -13.77 -2.95
CA ASP A 85 1.40 -14.89 -2.71
C ASP A 85 -0.07 -14.52 -2.91
N ALA A 86 -0.38 -13.23 -3.15
CA ALA A 86 -1.72 -12.80 -3.43
C ALA A 86 -2.20 -13.23 -4.83
N HIS A 87 -3.43 -13.76 -4.90
CA HIS A 87 -4.11 -14.06 -6.15
C HIS A 87 -4.94 -12.85 -6.61
N TRP A 88 -4.28 -11.94 -7.30
CA TRP A 88 -4.95 -10.73 -7.79
C TRP A 88 -5.88 -11.00 -8.98
N GLY A 89 -5.58 -12.05 -9.79
CA GLY A 89 -6.20 -12.25 -11.10
C GLY A 89 -5.87 -11.09 -12.06
N GLU A 90 -6.77 -10.81 -12.97
CA GLU A 90 -6.61 -9.67 -13.88
C GLU A 90 -6.92 -8.36 -13.17
N LEU A 91 -5.99 -7.41 -13.22
CA LEU A 91 -6.15 -6.05 -12.75
C LEU A 91 -5.74 -5.04 -13.81
N ASP A 92 -6.44 -3.90 -13.86
CA ASP A 92 -6.02 -2.73 -14.63
C ASP A 92 -5.04 -1.89 -13.81
N TYR A 93 -5.26 -1.82 -12.48
CA TYR A 93 -4.43 -1.03 -11.55
C TYR A 93 -4.23 -1.76 -10.23
N LEU A 94 -2.99 -1.79 -9.77
CA LEU A 94 -2.63 -2.19 -8.40
C LEU A 94 -1.96 -1.02 -7.70
N PHE A 95 -2.57 -0.54 -6.63
CA PHE A 95 -2.01 0.49 -5.76
C PHE A 95 -1.24 -0.15 -4.62
N VAL A 96 -0.09 0.39 -4.30
CA VAL A 96 0.68 0.03 -3.10
C VAL A 96 0.75 1.26 -2.21
N ASP A 97 0.07 1.20 -1.09
CA ASP A 97 0.11 2.24 -0.05
C ASP A 97 1.28 1.96 0.87
N LEU A 98 2.35 2.72 0.66
CA LEU A 98 3.61 2.52 1.38
C LEU A 98 3.51 3.06 2.81
N PRO A 99 4.25 2.48 3.77
CA PRO A 99 4.33 3.03 5.11
C PRO A 99 4.91 4.45 5.09
N PRO A 100 4.71 5.24 6.15
CA PRO A 100 5.31 6.57 6.22
C PRO A 100 6.84 6.52 6.32
N GLY A 101 7.50 7.52 5.74
CA GLY A 101 8.95 7.68 5.81
C GLY A 101 9.71 7.27 4.54
N THR A 102 11.01 7.13 4.65
CA THR A 102 11.95 6.83 3.54
C THR A 102 13.09 5.91 3.96
N GLY A 103 12.81 4.98 4.86
CA GLY A 103 13.80 4.05 5.42
C GLY A 103 14.04 2.78 4.58
N ASP A 104 14.81 1.86 5.14
CA ASP A 104 15.23 0.62 4.46
C ASP A 104 14.06 -0.27 4.02
N ILE A 105 12.94 -0.24 4.75
CA ILE A 105 11.72 -0.99 4.39
C ILE A 105 11.18 -0.51 3.04
N HIS A 106 11.13 0.82 2.84
CA HIS A 106 10.68 1.42 1.58
C HIS A 106 11.57 1.02 0.43
N LEU A 107 12.88 1.17 0.60
CA LEU A 107 13.86 0.80 -0.43
C LEU A 107 13.74 -0.67 -0.80
N SER A 108 13.63 -1.56 0.19
CA SER A 108 13.46 -2.99 -0.04
C SER A 108 12.19 -3.31 -0.84
N LEU A 109 11.06 -2.68 -0.49
CA LEU A 109 9.80 -2.88 -1.20
C LEU A 109 9.87 -2.36 -2.64
N ILE A 110 10.33 -1.11 -2.82
CA ILE A 110 10.38 -0.44 -4.12
C ILE A 110 11.33 -1.17 -5.10
N GLN A 111 12.43 -1.72 -4.59
CA GLN A 111 13.36 -2.49 -5.41
C GLN A 111 12.85 -3.90 -5.75
N SER A 112 11.91 -4.41 -4.99
CA SER A 112 11.42 -5.79 -5.15
C SER A 112 10.08 -5.87 -5.88
N ILE A 113 9.35 -4.75 -5.97
CA ILE A 113 8.05 -4.66 -6.63
C ILE A 113 8.21 -3.86 -7.93
N PRO A 114 7.80 -4.39 -9.09
CA PRO A 114 7.83 -3.63 -10.33
C PRO A 114 6.78 -2.50 -10.27
N LEU A 115 7.23 -1.26 -10.14
CA LEU A 115 6.38 -0.08 -10.08
C LEU A 115 6.44 0.70 -11.38
N ASP A 116 5.28 0.95 -12.00
CA ASP A 116 5.16 1.79 -13.21
C ASP A 116 5.32 3.26 -12.89
N GLY A 117 5.05 3.67 -11.66
CA GLY A 117 5.22 5.04 -11.22
C GLY A 117 4.76 5.30 -9.80
N VAL A 118 5.07 6.46 -9.29
CA VAL A 118 4.72 6.89 -7.93
C VAL A 118 3.96 8.21 -7.94
N VAL A 119 2.99 8.30 -7.05
CA VAL A 119 2.30 9.55 -6.72
C VAL A 119 2.70 9.95 -5.31
N ILE A 120 3.20 11.16 -5.13
CA ILE A 120 3.52 11.72 -3.82
C ILE A 120 2.27 12.42 -3.29
N VAL A 121 1.87 12.11 -2.08
CA VAL A 121 0.76 12.78 -1.40
C VAL A 121 1.32 13.60 -0.24
N SER A 122 0.95 14.86 -0.17
CA SER A 122 1.38 15.77 0.89
C SER A 122 0.26 16.71 1.29
N THR A 123 0.45 17.35 2.42
CA THR A 123 -0.33 18.51 2.85
C THR A 123 0.52 19.78 2.74
N PRO A 124 -0.02 21.00 2.80
CA PRO A 124 0.73 22.23 2.61
C PRO A 124 1.64 22.60 3.79
N GLN A 125 1.57 21.88 4.92
CA GLN A 125 2.41 22.14 6.08
C GLN A 125 3.89 21.86 5.78
N GLU A 126 4.79 22.70 6.29
CA GLU A 126 6.23 22.59 6.03
C GLU A 126 6.82 21.23 6.43
N VAL A 127 6.34 20.64 7.52
CA VAL A 127 6.79 19.31 7.97
C VAL A 127 6.43 18.24 6.95
N ALA A 128 5.19 18.25 6.44
CA ALA A 128 4.76 17.31 5.42
C ALA A 128 5.51 17.50 4.10
N LEU A 129 5.77 18.75 3.72
CA LEU A 129 6.57 19.07 2.53
C LEU A 129 8.01 18.59 2.65
N ALA A 130 8.61 18.65 3.85
CA ALA A 130 9.94 18.10 4.09
C ALA A 130 9.97 16.59 3.88
N ASP A 131 8.95 15.87 4.32
CA ASP A 131 8.81 14.42 4.10
C ASP A 131 8.57 14.10 2.61
N ALA A 132 7.70 14.85 1.95
CA ALA A 132 7.45 14.72 0.52
C ALA A 132 8.74 14.90 -0.30
N ARG A 133 9.57 15.88 0.04
CA ARG A 133 10.87 16.10 -0.62
C ARG A 133 11.82 14.92 -0.42
N ARG A 134 11.86 14.33 0.79
CA ARG A 134 12.63 13.11 1.05
C ARG A 134 12.15 11.94 0.19
N GLY A 135 10.83 11.76 0.08
CA GLY A 135 10.22 10.76 -0.80
C GLY A 135 10.61 10.94 -2.26
N VAL A 136 10.49 12.18 -2.78
CA VAL A 136 10.91 12.51 -4.15
C VAL A 136 12.38 12.15 -4.39
N ASN A 137 13.26 12.49 -3.45
CA ASN A 137 14.69 12.21 -3.57
C ASN A 137 14.96 10.70 -3.58
N MET A 138 14.26 9.91 -2.74
CA MET A 138 14.37 8.46 -2.71
C MET A 138 14.01 7.85 -4.07
N PHE A 139 12.88 8.25 -4.68
CA PHE A 139 12.46 7.70 -5.98
C PHE A 139 13.34 8.12 -7.15
N LYS A 140 14.12 9.20 -7.00
CA LYS A 140 15.10 9.66 -8.00
C LYS A 140 16.46 8.99 -7.89
N MET A 141 16.72 8.20 -6.84
CA MET A 141 18.01 7.51 -6.67
C MET A 141 18.27 6.54 -7.84
N ASP A 142 19.53 6.43 -8.26
CA ASP A 142 19.94 5.63 -9.43
C ASP A 142 19.58 4.14 -9.32
N ASN A 143 19.51 3.61 -8.13
CA ASN A 143 19.16 2.22 -7.84
C ASN A 143 17.63 1.98 -7.68
N VAL A 144 16.82 3.03 -7.79
CA VAL A 144 15.34 2.97 -7.68
C VAL A 144 14.69 3.31 -9.02
N LYS A 145 14.91 4.49 -9.55
CA LYS A 145 14.47 4.97 -10.88
C LYS A 145 12.98 4.75 -11.19
N VAL A 146 12.12 4.95 -10.20
CA VAL A 146 10.66 4.90 -10.43
C VAL A 146 10.18 6.29 -10.85
N PRO A 147 9.45 6.42 -11.98
CA PRO A 147 8.97 7.73 -12.42
C PRO A 147 7.95 8.31 -11.44
N ILE A 148 8.13 9.60 -11.11
CA ILE A 148 7.14 10.34 -10.32
C ILE A 148 6.08 10.87 -11.29
N ILE A 149 4.86 10.31 -11.23
CA ILE A 149 3.74 10.64 -12.13
C ILE A 149 3.03 11.91 -11.69
N GLY A 150 3.08 12.25 -10.41
CA GLY A 150 2.42 13.44 -9.91
C GLY A 150 2.57 13.66 -8.40
N LEU A 151 2.12 14.83 -8.00
CA LEU A 151 1.98 15.24 -6.60
C LEU A 151 0.51 15.57 -6.33
N ILE A 152 -0.02 15.06 -5.23
CA ILE A 152 -1.35 15.41 -4.73
C ILE A 152 -1.17 16.26 -3.48
N GLU A 153 -1.66 17.48 -3.54
CA GLU A 153 -1.80 18.34 -2.38
C GLU A 153 -3.16 18.07 -1.72
N ASN A 154 -3.13 17.52 -0.52
CA ASN A 154 -4.32 17.16 0.25
C ASN A 154 -4.52 18.12 1.42
N MET A 155 -5.77 18.29 1.88
CA MET A 155 -6.11 19.15 3.02
C MET A 155 -5.60 20.60 2.88
N SER A 156 -5.55 21.11 1.66
CA SER A 156 -5.04 22.46 1.35
C SER A 156 -6.10 23.55 1.45
N TRP A 157 -7.38 23.17 1.44
CA TRP A 157 -8.49 24.10 1.55
C TRP A 157 -9.30 23.84 2.82
N PHE A 158 -9.59 24.90 3.54
CA PHE A 158 -10.51 24.89 4.66
C PHE A 158 -11.59 25.94 4.40
N THR A 159 -12.84 25.52 4.29
CA THR A 159 -13.98 26.42 4.23
C THR A 159 -14.66 26.39 5.60
N PRO A 160 -14.54 27.46 6.41
CA PRO A 160 -15.27 27.52 7.67
C PRO A 160 -16.78 27.52 7.40
N ALA A 161 -17.53 26.90 8.31
CA ALA A 161 -18.99 26.87 8.28
C ALA A 161 -19.60 28.26 8.59
#